data_83267888858ddc6c85922c69c744030b
#
_entry.id   83267888858ddc6c85922c69c744030b
#
_cell.length_a   1.000
_cell.length_b   1.000
_cell.length_c   1.000
_cell.angle_alpha   90.00
_cell.angle_beta   90.00
_cell.angle_gamma   90.00
#
_symmetry.space_group_name_H-M   'P 1'
#
loop_
_entity.id
_entity.type
_entity.pdbx_description
1 polymer ?
#
loop_
_entity_poly.entity_id
_entity_poly.type
_entity_poly.pdbx_seq_one_letter_code
_entity_poly.pdbx_strand_id
1 'polypeptide(L)'
;MSHGWDSYIAYGRYANNSQSQLIRIGSKVSQAWHLLISRLFDRHGLASKCATKRLIKKIEQIKPDIIHLHNIHGYYINYEILFNYLQSIDTPVVWTLHDCWAFTGHCAHFVEQECYKWRIGCDNCPLRDSYPKSFSDRANKNYKLKSTLFRSRRNIAIVPVSNWLANFVRQSFLKDKQITVINNGIDTSVFYPQQNKEKEYYNILGVSSTWSNSKGLNDFYKLRTILDADKYHITLVGLTKQQIADLPDGIIGIERTNSIQELAHIYSDASVFVNPTYADTFPTTNLEALSCGTPIVTYKTGGCPETICSNSGIIVEQGDIKALKIAIEQVCSNGKAYYNRACRKRAEEHFDKDRCFLQYLELYNELLKTR
;
A
#
# COMPACT_ATOMS: atom_id res chain seq x y z
N MET A 1 11.67 -1.07 21.36
CA MET A 1 11.76 0.07 22.28
C MET A 1 10.72 -0.02 23.38
N SER A 2 9.45 0.34 23.20
CA SER A 2 8.41 0.19 24.24
C SER A 2 8.22 -1.26 24.75
N HIS A 3 8.67 -2.26 24.00
CA HIS A 3 8.62 -3.69 24.36
C HIS A 3 10.01 -4.30 24.62
N GLY A 4 11.03 -3.50 24.90
CA GLY A 4 12.38 -4.00 25.20
C GLY A 4 13.21 -4.44 24.00
N TRP A 5 12.83 -4.09 22.76
CA TRP A 5 13.56 -4.40 21.54
C TRP A 5 14.47 -3.25 21.11
N ASP A 6 15.71 -3.58 20.70
CA ASP A 6 16.55 -2.66 19.95
C ASP A 6 16.11 -2.65 18.47
N SER A 7 15.92 -1.45 17.92
CA SER A 7 15.37 -1.30 16.57
C SER A 7 16.26 -0.46 15.68
N TYR A 8 16.51 -0.99 14.48
CA TYR A 8 17.27 -0.35 13.40
C TYR A 8 16.40 -0.27 12.15
N ILE A 9 16.36 0.88 11.49
CA ILE A 9 15.63 1.09 10.23
C ILE A 9 16.62 1.42 9.12
N ALA A 10 16.82 0.49 8.20
CA ALA A 10 17.59 0.72 6.98
C ALA A 10 16.67 1.25 5.89
N TYR A 11 16.91 2.48 5.40
CA TYR A 11 16.02 3.16 4.46
C TYR A 11 16.73 3.67 3.21
N GLY A 12 15.98 3.71 2.08
CA GLY A 12 16.48 4.21 0.81
C GLY A 12 16.29 5.72 0.64
N ARG A 13 15.04 6.18 0.62
CA ARG A 13 14.67 7.55 0.21
C ARG A 13 14.40 8.47 1.38
N TYR A 14 13.45 8.10 2.23
CA TYR A 14 12.96 8.90 3.34
C TYR A 14 12.97 8.07 4.62
N ALA A 15 13.22 8.72 5.73
CA ALA A 15 12.90 8.22 7.06
C ALA A 15 12.20 9.36 7.79
N ASN A 16 11.07 9.08 8.39
CA ASN A 16 10.43 9.99 9.33
C ASN A 16 11.21 9.99 10.65
N ASN A 17 10.95 10.97 11.51
CA ASN A 17 11.46 10.94 12.86
C ASN A 17 11.07 9.63 13.54
N SER A 18 12.07 8.91 14.04
CA SER A 18 11.89 7.60 14.67
C SER A 18 12.80 7.49 15.87
N GLN A 19 12.37 6.73 16.87
CA GLN A 19 13.21 6.33 18.00
C GLN A 19 14.23 5.25 17.64
N SER A 20 14.02 4.56 16.49
CA SER A 20 14.95 3.54 15.97
C SER A 20 16.23 4.17 15.44
N GLN A 21 17.32 3.42 15.47
CA GLN A 21 18.57 3.84 14.83
C GLN A 21 18.44 3.79 13.31
N LEU A 22 18.68 4.93 12.64
CA LEU A 22 18.48 5.07 11.21
C LEU A 22 19.75 4.77 10.41
N ILE A 23 19.65 3.88 9.42
CA ILE A 23 20.75 3.50 8.51
C ILE A 23 20.36 3.85 7.07
N ARG A 24 21.01 4.84 6.50
CA ARG A 24 20.76 5.21 5.11
C ARG A 24 21.44 4.25 4.13
N ILE A 25 20.67 3.75 3.15
CA ILE A 25 21.17 2.87 2.08
C ILE A 25 21.47 3.71 0.83
N GLY A 26 22.76 3.87 0.54
CA GLY A 26 23.22 4.59 -0.65
C GLY A 26 23.02 6.10 -0.59
N SER A 27 23.21 6.75 -1.74
CA SER A 27 23.08 8.20 -1.93
C SER A 27 22.01 8.49 -2.99
N LYS A 28 21.61 9.77 -3.13
CA LYS A 28 20.73 10.21 -4.21
C LYS A 28 21.29 9.85 -5.60
N VAL A 29 22.60 9.96 -5.79
CA VAL A 29 23.29 9.60 -7.06
C VAL A 29 23.19 8.10 -7.32
N SER A 30 23.41 7.24 -6.31
CA SER A 30 23.27 5.79 -6.50
C SER A 30 21.82 5.37 -6.80
N GLN A 31 20.85 6.08 -6.27
CA GLN A 31 19.43 5.84 -6.55
C GLN A 31 19.04 6.29 -7.97
N ALA A 32 19.52 7.45 -8.41
CA ALA A 32 19.33 7.93 -9.79
C ALA A 32 19.97 6.96 -10.80
N TRP A 33 21.18 6.47 -10.53
CA TRP A 33 21.82 5.44 -11.34
C TRP A 33 21.00 4.14 -11.37
N HIS A 34 20.47 3.68 -10.22
CA HIS A 34 19.63 2.51 -10.14
C HIS A 34 18.34 2.68 -10.96
N LEU A 35 17.70 3.86 -10.88
CA LEU A 35 16.55 4.19 -11.69
C LEU A 35 16.88 4.11 -13.19
N LEU A 36 18.01 4.70 -13.63
CA LEU A 36 18.45 4.66 -15.02
C LEU A 36 18.65 3.23 -15.52
N ILE A 37 19.36 2.40 -14.75
CA ILE A 37 19.60 0.98 -15.10
C ILE A 37 18.27 0.20 -15.14
N SER A 38 17.34 0.49 -14.25
CA SER A 38 16.01 -0.13 -14.26
C SER A 38 15.22 0.26 -15.52
N ARG A 39 15.26 1.54 -15.90
CA ARG A 39 14.59 2.06 -17.11
C ARG A 39 15.15 1.48 -18.40
N LEU A 40 16.48 1.45 -18.53
CA LEU A 40 17.13 1.01 -19.76
C LEU A 40 17.11 -0.51 -19.92
N PHE A 41 17.30 -1.27 -18.83
CA PHE A 41 17.62 -2.70 -18.90
C PHE A 41 16.67 -3.60 -18.11
N ASP A 42 15.55 -3.09 -17.59
CA ASP A 42 14.62 -3.82 -16.74
C ASP A 42 15.32 -4.57 -15.58
N ARG A 43 16.30 -3.89 -14.95
CA ARG A 43 17.08 -4.42 -13.82
C ARG A 43 16.63 -3.82 -12.50
N HIS A 44 15.34 -3.75 -12.30
CA HIS A 44 14.73 -3.21 -11.10
C HIS A 44 15.13 -4.05 -9.86
N GLY A 45 15.70 -3.39 -8.86
CA GLY A 45 16.24 -4.07 -7.67
C GLY A 45 17.56 -4.82 -7.89
N LEU A 46 18.28 -4.60 -9.02
CA LEU A 46 19.54 -5.29 -9.37
C LEU A 46 20.73 -4.34 -9.55
N ALA A 47 20.55 -3.04 -9.30
CA ALA A 47 21.67 -2.09 -9.21
C ALA A 47 22.05 -1.83 -7.74
N SER A 48 22.63 -0.70 -7.38
CA SER A 48 23.03 -0.33 -5.99
C SER A 48 23.92 -1.36 -5.28
N LYS A 49 24.79 -2.07 -6.01
CA LYS A 49 25.62 -3.16 -5.47
C LYS A 49 26.49 -2.72 -4.28
N CYS A 50 27.21 -1.59 -4.41
CA CYS A 50 28.08 -1.10 -3.34
C CYS A 50 27.29 -0.68 -2.08
N ALA A 51 26.12 -0.04 -2.28
CA ALA A 51 25.27 0.36 -1.18
C ALA A 51 24.76 -0.87 -0.40
N THR A 52 24.34 -1.93 -1.12
CA THR A 52 23.90 -3.18 -0.51
C THR A 52 25.02 -3.89 0.26
N LYS A 53 26.23 -3.95 -0.31
CA LYS A 53 27.39 -4.53 0.40
C LYS A 53 27.75 -3.76 1.68
N ARG A 54 27.60 -2.43 1.69
CA ARG A 54 27.80 -1.62 2.91
C ARG A 54 26.71 -1.88 3.94
N LEU A 55 25.46 -2.04 3.51
CA LEU A 55 24.36 -2.44 4.40
C LEU A 55 24.65 -3.80 5.04
N ILE A 56 25.08 -4.79 4.27
CA ILE A 56 25.42 -6.12 4.78
C ILE A 56 26.50 -6.02 5.86
N LYS A 57 27.58 -5.27 5.65
CA LYS A 57 28.60 -5.04 6.69
C LYS A 57 28.01 -4.43 7.98
N LYS A 58 26.99 -3.58 7.86
CA LYS A 58 26.27 -3.05 9.04
C LYS A 58 25.43 -4.11 9.73
N ILE A 59 24.72 -4.96 8.96
CA ILE A 59 23.96 -6.08 9.51
C ILE A 59 24.90 -7.05 10.26
N GLU A 60 26.08 -7.34 9.73
CA GLU A 60 27.09 -8.19 10.36
C GLU A 60 27.64 -7.60 11.67
N GLN A 61 27.76 -6.26 11.76
CA GLN A 61 28.17 -5.56 12.97
C GLN A 61 27.06 -5.55 14.04
N ILE A 62 25.80 -5.34 13.61
CA ILE A 62 24.63 -5.28 14.51
C ILE A 62 24.26 -6.67 15.01
N LYS A 63 24.37 -7.70 14.17
CA LYS A 63 23.95 -9.08 14.42
C LYS A 63 22.50 -9.16 14.90
N PRO A 64 21.54 -8.67 14.11
CA PRO A 64 20.15 -8.63 14.54
C PRO A 64 19.59 -10.04 14.73
N ASP A 65 18.69 -10.21 15.68
CA ASP A 65 17.97 -11.48 15.92
C ASP A 65 16.90 -11.72 14.88
N ILE A 66 16.31 -10.65 14.30
CA ILE A 66 15.31 -10.69 13.22
C ILE A 66 15.68 -9.67 12.13
N ILE A 67 15.51 -10.04 10.88
CA ILE A 67 15.58 -9.11 9.73
C ILE A 67 14.19 -8.98 9.12
N HIS A 68 13.63 -7.77 9.13
CA HIS A 68 12.34 -7.50 8.51
C HIS A 68 12.50 -6.71 7.21
N LEU A 69 11.99 -7.27 6.11
CA LEU A 69 12.02 -6.67 4.78
C LEU A 69 10.69 -6.05 4.41
N HIS A 70 10.75 -4.84 3.84
CA HIS A 70 9.65 -4.17 3.16
C HIS A 70 10.13 -3.80 1.76
N ASN A 71 9.32 -3.33 0.88
CA ASN A 71 9.57 -2.69 -0.43
C ASN A 71 11.04 -2.64 -0.92
N ILE A 72 11.73 -3.77 -0.97
CA ILE A 72 13.16 -3.86 -1.35
C ILE A 72 13.42 -3.51 -2.82
N HIS A 73 12.41 -3.15 -3.57
CA HIS A 73 12.45 -2.76 -4.98
C HIS A 73 12.45 -1.23 -5.23
N GLY A 74 12.71 -0.41 -4.22
CA GLY A 74 12.63 1.06 -4.31
C GLY A 74 13.84 1.78 -4.91
N TYR A 75 14.63 1.18 -5.79
CA TYR A 75 15.85 1.74 -6.43
C TYR A 75 17.02 2.04 -5.48
N TYR A 76 17.15 1.34 -4.37
CA TYR A 76 18.19 1.61 -3.37
C TYR A 76 18.98 0.37 -2.92
N ILE A 77 18.48 -0.84 -3.20
CA ILE A 77 19.09 -2.10 -2.78
C ILE A 77 19.22 -3.08 -3.95
N ASN A 78 20.19 -3.98 -3.89
CA ASN A 78 20.32 -5.10 -4.81
C ASN A 78 19.84 -6.37 -4.14
N TYR A 79 18.66 -6.87 -4.56
CA TYR A 79 18.04 -8.03 -3.91
C TYR A 79 18.83 -9.34 -4.14
N GLU A 80 19.56 -9.46 -5.24
CA GLU A 80 20.41 -10.65 -5.51
C GLU A 80 21.55 -10.75 -4.48
N ILE A 81 22.27 -9.65 -4.24
CA ILE A 81 23.33 -9.61 -3.23
C ILE A 81 22.76 -9.77 -1.82
N LEU A 82 21.63 -9.14 -1.55
CA LEU A 82 20.98 -9.25 -0.23
C LEU A 82 20.55 -10.69 0.05
N PHE A 83 19.83 -11.35 -0.88
CA PHE A 83 19.33 -12.71 -0.65
C PHE A 83 20.45 -13.75 -0.63
N ASN A 84 21.53 -13.58 -1.41
CA ASN A 84 22.72 -14.43 -1.29
C ASN A 84 23.33 -14.34 0.12
N TYR A 85 23.41 -13.14 0.69
CA TYR A 85 23.84 -12.97 2.09
C TYR A 85 22.84 -13.59 3.08
N LEU A 86 21.55 -13.31 2.91
CA LEU A 86 20.53 -13.88 3.79
C LEU A 86 20.53 -15.42 3.79
N GLN A 87 20.93 -16.07 2.68
CA GLN A 87 21.08 -17.52 2.61
C GLN A 87 22.26 -18.05 3.42
N SER A 88 23.28 -17.23 3.68
CA SER A 88 24.50 -17.61 4.44
C SER A 88 24.38 -17.43 5.97
N ILE A 89 23.24 -16.94 6.45
CA ILE A 89 22.99 -16.70 7.88
C ILE A 89 21.72 -17.41 8.34
N ASP A 90 21.64 -17.75 9.63
CA ASP A 90 20.47 -18.42 10.20
C ASP A 90 19.41 -17.44 10.76
N THR A 91 19.72 -16.15 10.81
CA THR A 91 18.80 -15.12 11.30
C THR A 91 17.45 -15.22 10.60
N PRO A 92 16.33 -15.36 11.30
CA PRO A 92 15.00 -15.38 10.70
C PRO A 92 14.70 -14.11 9.92
N VAL A 93 13.99 -14.26 8.80
CA VAL A 93 13.58 -13.14 7.94
C VAL A 93 12.06 -13.06 7.91
N VAL A 94 11.53 -11.88 8.15
CA VAL A 94 10.13 -11.55 7.88
C VAL A 94 10.10 -10.67 6.65
N TRP A 95 9.20 -10.92 5.72
CA TRP A 95 9.06 -10.09 4.53
C TRP A 95 7.61 -9.67 4.32
N THR A 96 7.32 -8.40 4.65
CA THR A 96 6.01 -7.81 4.38
C THR A 96 5.88 -7.42 2.92
N LEU A 97 4.85 -7.94 2.28
CA LEU A 97 4.50 -7.64 0.89
C LEU A 97 3.38 -6.61 0.84
N HIS A 98 3.66 -5.48 0.20
CA HIS A 98 2.70 -4.40 -0.05
C HIS A 98 2.16 -4.40 -1.48
N ASP A 99 2.74 -5.23 -2.36
CA ASP A 99 2.36 -5.40 -3.75
C ASP A 99 2.78 -6.79 -4.28
N CYS A 100 2.58 -7.02 -5.56
CA CYS A 100 2.85 -8.30 -6.20
C CYS A 100 4.27 -8.45 -6.76
N TRP A 101 5.13 -7.45 -6.64
CA TRP A 101 6.45 -7.45 -7.25
C TRP A 101 7.32 -8.66 -6.84
N ALA A 102 7.17 -9.14 -5.62
CA ALA A 102 8.00 -10.22 -5.09
C ALA A 102 7.93 -11.51 -5.93
N PHE A 103 6.76 -11.82 -6.48
CA PHE A 103 6.53 -13.09 -7.22
C PHE A 103 6.25 -12.90 -8.72
N THR A 104 6.32 -11.68 -9.25
CA THR A 104 6.25 -11.39 -10.69
C THR A 104 7.63 -11.19 -11.30
N GLY A 105 7.74 -11.23 -12.64
CA GLY A 105 8.99 -10.91 -13.32
C GLY A 105 9.30 -9.43 -13.44
N HIS A 106 8.26 -8.58 -13.35
CA HIS A 106 8.40 -7.14 -13.58
C HIS A 106 7.48 -6.33 -12.68
N CYS A 107 6.17 -6.41 -12.88
CA CYS A 107 5.14 -5.51 -12.38
C CYS A 107 4.86 -5.64 -10.87
N ALA A 108 4.45 -4.53 -10.26
CA ALA A 108 3.94 -4.49 -8.89
C ALA A 108 2.44 -4.80 -8.80
N HIS A 109 1.68 -4.48 -9.86
CA HIS A 109 0.25 -4.77 -9.99
C HIS A 109 -0.01 -5.35 -11.39
N PHE A 110 -0.84 -6.36 -11.49
CA PHE A 110 -1.12 -7.04 -12.77
C PHE A 110 -2.62 -7.25 -13.03
N VAL A 111 -3.46 -6.94 -12.06
CA VAL A 111 -4.89 -7.30 -12.09
C VAL A 111 -5.65 -6.49 -13.13
N GLU A 112 -5.36 -5.20 -13.30
CA GLU A 112 -5.97 -4.35 -14.34
C GLU A 112 -5.80 -4.91 -15.76
N GLN A 113 -4.71 -5.65 -16.01
CA GLN A 113 -4.40 -6.26 -17.31
C GLN A 113 -4.66 -7.77 -17.32
N GLU A 114 -5.26 -8.30 -16.26
CA GLU A 114 -5.54 -9.73 -16.10
C GLU A 114 -4.35 -10.65 -16.45
N CYS A 115 -3.12 -10.20 -16.18
CA CYS A 115 -1.91 -10.92 -16.52
C CYS A 115 -1.53 -11.92 -15.43
N TYR A 116 -1.84 -13.19 -15.63
CA TYR A 116 -1.53 -14.26 -14.69
C TYR A 116 -0.33 -15.13 -15.08
N LYS A 117 0.53 -14.65 -15.98
CA LYS A 117 1.75 -15.36 -16.42
C LYS A 117 2.68 -15.76 -15.28
N TRP A 118 2.76 -14.95 -14.21
CA TRP A 118 3.58 -15.19 -13.04
C TRP A 118 3.33 -16.53 -12.33
N ARG A 119 2.21 -17.20 -12.58
CA ARG A 119 1.91 -18.53 -12.01
C ARG A 119 2.86 -19.62 -12.52
N ILE A 120 3.28 -19.53 -13.77
CA ILE A 120 4.12 -20.52 -14.45
C ILE A 120 5.45 -19.93 -14.96
N GLY A 121 5.51 -18.62 -15.16
CA GLY A 121 6.68 -17.89 -15.66
C GLY A 121 6.25 -16.57 -16.30
N CYS A 122 7.08 -15.53 -16.20
CA CYS A 122 6.86 -14.25 -16.87
C CYS A 122 7.67 -14.16 -18.15
N ASP A 123 7.06 -13.66 -19.22
CA ASP A 123 7.68 -13.34 -20.49
C ASP A 123 6.85 -12.27 -21.21
N ASN A 124 7.38 -11.59 -22.23
CA ASN A 124 6.66 -10.61 -23.03
C ASN A 124 5.70 -9.77 -22.20
N CYS A 125 6.25 -8.99 -21.27
CA CYS A 125 5.50 -8.32 -20.23
C CYS A 125 4.57 -7.21 -20.79
N PRO A 126 3.24 -7.33 -20.69
CA PRO A 126 2.31 -6.31 -21.18
C PRO A 126 2.35 -5.04 -20.30
N LEU A 127 2.91 -5.15 -19.11
CA LEU A 127 2.98 -4.07 -18.11
C LEU A 127 4.36 -3.40 -18.05
N ARG A 128 5.18 -3.56 -19.10
CA ARG A 128 6.53 -2.97 -19.15
C ARG A 128 6.53 -1.44 -18.99
N ASP A 129 5.47 -0.78 -19.45
CA ASP A 129 5.30 0.66 -19.35
C ASP A 129 4.69 1.13 -18.03
N SER A 130 4.21 0.19 -17.19
CA SER A 130 3.74 0.44 -15.82
C SER A 130 4.88 0.38 -14.82
N TYR A 131 4.61 0.67 -13.53
CA TYR A 131 5.65 0.57 -12.49
C TYR A 131 6.08 -0.88 -12.22
N PRO A 132 7.38 -1.13 -12.22
CA PRO A 132 8.54 -0.26 -12.47
C PRO A 132 8.82 -0.13 -13.99
N LYS A 133 8.50 1.02 -14.58
CA LYS A 133 8.61 1.23 -16.03
C LYS A 133 9.98 0.90 -16.60
N SER A 134 10.05 0.21 -17.76
CA SER A 134 11.28 -0.09 -18.49
C SER A 134 11.12 0.02 -20.00
N PHE A 135 12.20 0.37 -20.71
CA PHE A 135 12.28 0.35 -22.19
C PHE A 135 12.58 -1.04 -22.75
N SER A 136 13.17 -1.93 -21.95
CA SER A 136 13.45 -3.32 -22.34
C SER A 136 12.59 -4.29 -21.51
N ASP A 137 12.38 -5.49 -22.02
CA ASP A 137 11.71 -6.57 -21.32
C ASP A 137 12.71 -7.61 -20.86
N ARG A 138 12.83 -7.76 -19.56
CA ARG A 138 13.64 -8.78 -18.91
C ARG A 138 12.81 -9.68 -17.99
N ALA A 139 11.47 -9.62 -18.10
CA ALA A 139 10.56 -10.27 -17.17
C ALA A 139 10.87 -11.75 -16.96
N ASN A 140 11.21 -12.49 -18.03
CA ASN A 140 11.58 -13.91 -17.92
C ASN A 140 12.83 -14.14 -17.06
N LYS A 141 13.89 -13.37 -17.32
CA LYS A 141 15.15 -13.48 -16.56
C LYS A 141 14.97 -13.06 -15.11
N ASN A 142 14.22 -11.98 -14.88
CA ASN A 142 13.92 -11.47 -13.54
C ASN A 142 13.06 -12.47 -12.75
N TYR A 143 12.05 -13.08 -13.39
CA TYR A 143 11.21 -14.11 -12.77
C TYR A 143 12.03 -15.31 -12.34
N LYS A 144 12.86 -15.86 -13.24
CA LYS A 144 13.74 -17.01 -12.94
C LYS A 144 14.70 -16.70 -11.79
N LEU A 145 15.34 -15.51 -11.81
CA LEU A 145 16.25 -15.08 -10.76
C LEU A 145 15.55 -14.96 -9.41
N LYS A 146 14.40 -14.28 -9.36
CA LYS A 146 13.60 -14.15 -8.13
C LYS A 146 13.13 -15.50 -7.62
N SER A 147 12.59 -16.34 -8.50
CA SER A 147 12.12 -17.68 -8.13
C SER A 147 13.25 -18.51 -7.51
N THR A 148 14.44 -18.51 -8.08
CA THR A 148 15.60 -19.22 -7.51
C THR A 148 16.00 -18.65 -6.15
N LEU A 149 16.20 -17.34 -6.05
CA LEU A 149 16.72 -16.72 -4.83
C LEU A 149 15.72 -16.74 -3.66
N PHE A 150 14.46 -16.46 -3.93
CA PHE A 150 13.46 -16.30 -2.85
C PHE A 150 12.94 -17.65 -2.36
N ARG A 151 12.92 -18.68 -3.22
CA ARG A 151 12.58 -20.05 -2.81
C ARG A 151 13.67 -20.70 -1.98
N SER A 152 14.93 -20.45 -2.26
CA SER A 152 16.06 -21.12 -1.59
C SER A 152 16.20 -20.70 -0.12
N ARG A 153 15.76 -19.49 0.28
CA ARG A 153 15.77 -19.06 1.68
C ARG A 153 14.76 -19.88 2.51
N ARG A 154 15.24 -20.70 3.46
CA ARG A 154 14.39 -21.60 4.27
C ARG A 154 13.68 -20.83 5.40
N ASN A 155 14.42 -20.11 6.22
CA ASN A 155 13.91 -19.39 7.39
C ASN A 155 13.39 -17.98 7.00
N ILE A 156 12.25 -17.93 6.30
CA ILE A 156 11.57 -16.71 5.89
C ILE A 156 10.06 -16.85 6.03
N ALA A 157 9.44 -15.91 6.75
CA ALA A 157 8.00 -15.73 6.82
C ALA A 157 7.56 -14.61 5.87
N ILE A 158 6.57 -14.89 5.02
CA ILE A 158 5.97 -13.90 4.11
C ILE A 158 4.72 -13.33 4.77
N VAL A 159 4.62 -12.01 4.82
CA VAL A 159 3.51 -11.31 5.44
C VAL A 159 2.79 -10.44 4.40
N PRO A 160 1.80 -10.96 3.67
CA PRO A 160 0.93 -10.16 2.82
C PRO A 160 0.03 -9.26 3.69
N VAL A 161 -0.21 -8.02 3.22
CA VAL A 161 -1.04 -7.04 3.95
C VAL A 161 -2.55 -7.27 3.80
N SER A 162 -2.98 -8.25 3.01
CA SER A 162 -4.39 -8.63 2.81
C SER A 162 -4.53 -10.11 2.48
N ASN A 163 -5.71 -10.67 2.70
CA ASN A 163 -6.04 -12.03 2.26
C ASN A 163 -6.04 -12.13 0.73
N TRP A 164 -6.46 -11.06 0.04
CA TRP A 164 -6.37 -10.97 -1.41
C TRP A 164 -4.93 -11.19 -1.91
N LEU A 165 -3.96 -10.48 -1.34
CA LEU A 165 -2.55 -10.63 -1.70
C LEU A 165 -2.03 -12.02 -1.29
N ALA A 166 -2.40 -12.51 -0.10
CA ALA A 166 -2.03 -13.83 0.38
C ALA A 166 -2.48 -14.96 -0.55
N ASN A 167 -3.68 -14.83 -1.15
CA ASN A 167 -4.20 -15.79 -2.12
C ASN A 167 -3.32 -15.88 -3.37
N PHE A 168 -2.74 -14.76 -3.83
CA PHE A 168 -1.78 -14.79 -4.93
C PHE A 168 -0.42 -15.35 -4.49
N VAL A 169 0.07 -15.02 -3.31
CA VAL A 169 1.32 -15.59 -2.78
C VAL A 169 1.22 -17.11 -2.71
N ARG A 170 0.09 -17.66 -2.24
CA ARG A 170 -0.16 -19.13 -2.19
C ARG A 170 -0.21 -19.80 -3.56
N GLN A 171 -0.45 -19.06 -4.64
CA GLN A 171 -0.45 -19.55 -6.02
C GLN A 171 0.90 -19.33 -6.72
N SER A 172 1.82 -18.60 -6.09
CA SER A 172 3.13 -18.24 -6.66
C SER A 172 4.21 -19.26 -6.30
N PHE A 173 5.42 -19.02 -6.77
CA PHE A 173 6.60 -19.78 -6.35
C PHE A 173 6.97 -19.61 -4.87
N LEU A 174 6.28 -18.73 -4.11
CA LEU A 174 6.46 -18.56 -2.67
C LEU A 174 5.48 -19.39 -1.82
N LYS A 175 4.64 -20.22 -2.45
CA LYS A 175 3.55 -20.99 -1.80
C LYS A 175 4.02 -21.89 -0.63
N ASP A 176 5.26 -22.35 -0.67
CA ASP A 176 5.82 -23.28 0.34
C ASP A 176 6.43 -22.54 1.56
N LYS A 177 6.28 -21.21 1.62
CA LYS A 177 6.73 -20.40 2.76
C LYS A 177 5.67 -20.32 3.84
N GLN A 178 6.10 -20.03 5.08
CA GLN A 178 5.16 -19.59 6.11
C GLN A 178 4.50 -18.30 5.64
N ILE A 179 3.15 -18.28 5.56
CA ILE A 179 2.37 -17.12 5.10
C ILE A 179 1.41 -16.73 6.22
N THR A 180 1.62 -15.55 6.77
CA THR A 180 0.81 -14.96 7.83
C THR A 180 0.29 -13.61 7.35
N VAL A 181 -1.03 -13.38 7.34
CA VAL A 181 -1.60 -12.09 6.95
C VAL A 181 -1.58 -11.15 8.16
N ILE A 182 -0.95 -9.99 7.99
CA ILE A 182 -1.01 -8.89 8.96
C ILE A 182 -1.36 -7.63 8.18
N ASN A 183 -2.52 -7.04 8.47
CA ASN A 183 -2.99 -5.87 7.77
C ASN A 183 -2.18 -4.62 8.11
N ASN A 184 -2.22 -3.61 7.23
CA ASN A 184 -1.72 -2.28 7.56
C ASN A 184 -2.49 -1.72 8.76
N GLY A 185 -1.80 -1.06 9.66
CA GLY A 185 -2.39 -0.36 10.78
C GLY A 185 -2.53 1.14 10.55
N ILE A 186 -3.48 1.76 11.26
CA ILE A 186 -3.69 3.21 11.28
C ILE A 186 -3.58 3.75 12.69
N ASP A 187 -3.08 4.97 12.83
CA ASP A 187 -3.03 5.66 14.13
C ASP A 187 -4.41 6.20 14.49
N THR A 188 -5.15 5.42 15.29
CA THR A 188 -6.49 5.77 15.73
C THR A 188 -6.51 6.94 16.73
N SER A 189 -5.38 7.34 17.28
CA SER A 189 -5.26 8.53 18.12
C SER A 189 -5.10 9.82 17.31
N VAL A 190 -4.67 9.71 16.06
CA VAL A 190 -4.53 10.83 15.12
C VAL A 190 -5.76 10.96 14.24
N PHE A 191 -6.20 9.83 13.66
CA PHE A 191 -7.43 9.76 12.90
C PHE A 191 -8.58 9.34 13.82
N TYR A 192 -9.48 10.28 14.11
CA TYR A 192 -10.64 10.04 14.99
C TYR A 192 -11.81 10.96 14.61
N PRO A 193 -13.05 10.58 14.95
CA PRO A 193 -14.21 11.41 14.67
C PRO A 193 -14.11 12.76 15.39
N GLN A 194 -14.25 13.85 14.64
CA GLN A 194 -14.26 15.22 15.16
C GLN A 194 -15.66 15.80 15.06
N GLN A 195 -15.98 16.77 15.91
CA GLN A 195 -17.24 17.50 15.81
C GLN A 195 -17.17 18.45 14.62
N ASN A 196 -18.16 18.36 13.75
CA ASN A 196 -18.27 19.19 12.56
C ASN A 196 -19.62 19.91 12.58
N LYS A 197 -19.70 21.04 11.89
CA LYS A 197 -20.96 21.75 11.68
C LYS A 197 -21.84 20.97 10.70
N GLU A 198 -23.14 20.95 10.95
CA GLU A 198 -24.09 20.43 9.96
C GLU A 198 -23.99 21.24 8.67
N LYS A 199 -24.12 20.56 7.54
CA LYS A 199 -24.09 21.15 6.21
C LYS A 199 -25.39 20.84 5.49
N GLU A 200 -25.79 21.77 4.65
CA GLU A 200 -26.97 21.61 3.79
C GLU A 200 -26.69 20.69 2.58
N TYR A 201 -25.45 20.29 2.37
CA TYR A 201 -24.98 19.43 1.28
C TYR A 201 -24.14 18.26 1.78
N TYR A 202 -24.07 17.22 0.98
CA TYR A 202 -23.23 16.07 1.23
C TYR A 202 -21.83 16.26 0.62
N ASN A 203 -20.78 16.11 1.43
CA ASN A 203 -19.39 16.19 0.97
C ASN A 203 -18.85 14.79 0.66
N ILE A 204 -18.58 14.54 -0.62
CA ILE A 204 -17.94 13.31 -1.13
C ILE A 204 -16.44 13.55 -1.14
N LEU A 205 -15.68 12.72 -0.43
CA LEU A 205 -14.24 12.86 -0.31
C LEU A 205 -13.50 11.77 -1.08
N GLY A 206 -12.51 12.17 -1.88
CA GLY A 206 -11.47 11.29 -2.43
C GLY A 206 -10.08 11.72 -1.95
N VAL A 207 -9.24 10.77 -1.57
CA VAL A 207 -7.86 11.05 -1.13
C VAL A 207 -6.89 10.07 -1.80
N SER A 208 -5.84 10.61 -2.40
CA SER A 208 -4.74 9.82 -2.95
C SER A 208 -3.43 10.59 -2.86
N SER A 209 -2.32 9.91 -2.60
CA SER A 209 -1.00 10.54 -2.65
C SER A 209 -0.54 10.86 -4.09
N THR A 210 -1.14 10.22 -5.08
CA THR A 210 -0.87 10.42 -6.52
C THR A 210 -2.10 10.01 -7.30
N TRP A 211 -2.81 10.99 -7.84
CA TRP A 211 -3.98 10.75 -8.65
C TRP A 211 -3.62 10.28 -10.07
N SER A 212 -4.33 9.27 -10.54
CA SER A 212 -4.22 8.69 -11.87
C SER A 212 -5.55 8.01 -12.24
N ASN A 213 -5.68 7.54 -13.46
CA ASN A 213 -6.83 6.74 -13.88
C ASN A 213 -6.96 5.46 -13.04
N SER A 214 -5.84 4.82 -12.71
CA SER A 214 -5.80 3.64 -11.83
C SER A 214 -6.27 3.94 -10.40
N LYS A 215 -6.23 5.20 -9.95
CA LYS A 215 -6.80 5.65 -8.67
C LYS A 215 -8.20 6.24 -8.80
N GLY A 216 -8.84 6.10 -9.99
CA GLY A 216 -10.21 6.47 -10.23
C GLY A 216 -10.48 7.96 -10.41
N LEU A 217 -9.47 8.76 -10.76
CA LEU A 217 -9.66 10.21 -10.97
C LEU A 217 -10.75 10.50 -12.02
N ASN A 218 -10.73 9.78 -13.15
CA ASN A 218 -11.74 9.94 -14.19
C ASN A 218 -13.15 9.54 -13.73
N ASP A 219 -13.25 8.65 -12.75
CA ASP A 219 -14.54 8.23 -12.23
C ASP A 219 -15.17 9.31 -11.34
N PHE A 220 -14.37 10.10 -10.65
CA PHE A 220 -14.86 11.32 -9.99
C PHE A 220 -15.36 12.36 -11.00
N TYR A 221 -14.69 12.51 -12.16
CA TYR A 221 -15.15 13.41 -13.21
C TYR A 221 -16.51 12.94 -13.76
N LYS A 222 -16.67 11.65 -14.03
CA LYS A 222 -17.96 11.07 -14.45
C LYS A 222 -19.03 11.21 -13.37
N LEU A 223 -18.69 10.96 -12.10
CA LEU A 223 -19.62 11.16 -10.98
C LEU A 223 -20.14 12.58 -10.94
N ARG A 224 -19.27 13.60 -11.15
CA ARG A 224 -19.70 15.00 -11.16
C ARG A 224 -20.77 15.28 -12.22
N THR A 225 -20.74 14.61 -13.37
CA THR A 225 -21.72 14.83 -14.45
C THR A 225 -23.10 14.21 -14.19
N ILE A 226 -23.20 13.26 -13.25
CA ILE A 226 -24.44 12.53 -12.97
C ILE A 226 -25.00 12.74 -11.56
N LEU A 227 -24.24 13.36 -10.66
CA LEU A 227 -24.69 13.74 -9.32
C LEU A 227 -25.34 15.13 -9.35
N ASP A 228 -26.36 15.31 -8.52
CA ASP A 228 -27.00 16.62 -8.29
C ASP A 228 -25.97 17.59 -7.67
N ALA A 229 -25.66 18.68 -8.38
CA ALA A 229 -24.63 19.61 -8.00
C ALA A 229 -24.97 20.42 -6.74
N ASP A 230 -26.23 20.66 -6.48
CA ASP A 230 -26.69 21.42 -5.32
C ASP A 230 -26.60 20.60 -4.04
N LYS A 231 -26.75 19.27 -4.17
CA LYS A 231 -26.75 18.35 -3.02
C LYS A 231 -25.40 17.71 -2.73
N TYR A 232 -24.56 17.46 -3.78
CA TYR A 232 -23.34 16.69 -3.65
C TYR A 232 -22.12 17.48 -4.10
N HIS A 233 -21.26 17.81 -3.17
CA HIS A 233 -19.98 18.44 -3.43
C HIS A 233 -18.87 17.40 -3.40
N ILE A 234 -17.90 17.49 -4.30
CA ILE A 234 -16.78 16.56 -4.38
C ILE A 234 -15.51 17.30 -3.97
N THR A 235 -14.77 16.73 -3.01
CA THR A 235 -13.46 17.21 -2.58
C THR A 235 -12.39 16.14 -2.86
N LEU A 236 -11.33 16.49 -3.59
CA LEU A 236 -10.21 15.61 -3.90
C LEU A 236 -8.93 16.13 -3.28
N VAL A 237 -8.25 15.30 -2.45
CA VAL A 237 -6.99 15.65 -1.79
C VAL A 237 -5.83 14.87 -2.43
N GLY A 238 -4.70 15.55 -2.66
CA GLY A 238 -3.47 14.97 -3.20
C GLY A 238 -3.28 15.18 -4.71
N LEU A 239 -3.97 16.16 -5.28
CA LEU A 239 -3.86 16.54 -6.68
C LEU A 239 -2.59 17.38 -6.93
N THR A 240 -2.03 17.28 -8.13
CA THR A 240 -1.02 18.24 -8.59
C THR A 240 -1.66 19.58 -8.95
N LYS A 241 -0.87 20.65 -8.98
CA LYS A 241 -1.34 22.00 -9.41
C LYS A 241 -1.99 21.96 -10.80
N GLN A 242 -1.41 21.19 -11.73
CA GLN A 242 -1.97 21.02 -13.05
C GLN A 242 -3.34 20.34 -13.02
N GLN A 243 -3.46 19.24 -12.24
CA GLN A 243 -4.73 18.54 -12.09
C GLN A 243 -5.81 19.44 -11.45
N ILE A 244 -5.43 20.31 -10.50
CA ILE A 244 -6.36 21.27 -9.89
C ILE A 244 -6.85 22.27 -10.94
N ALA A 245 -5.97 22.77 -11.80
CA ALA A 245 -6.34 23.71 -12.86
C ALA A 245 -7.25 23.09 -13.93
N ASP A 246 -7.15 21.77 -14.12
CA ASP A 246 -7.92 21.01 -15.11
C ASP A 246 -9.20 20.36 -14.52
N LEU A 247 -9.56 20.66 -13.24
CA LEU A 247 -10.75 20.07 -12.63
C LEU A 247 -12.03 20.57 -13.28
N PRO A 248 -13.01 19.67 -13.48
CA PRO A 248 -14.37 20.09 -13.82
C PRO A 248 -15.00 20.97 -12.74
N ASP A 249 -15.91 21.86 -13.13
CA ASP A 249 -16.69 22.67 -12.23
C ASP A 249 -17.43 21.80 -11.18
N GLY A 250 -17.46 22.27 -9.93
CA GLY A 250 -18.10 21.56 -8.83
C GLY A 250 -17.25 20.46 -8.17
N ILE A 251 -15.97 20.37 -8.52
CA ILE A 251 -14.97 19.57 -7.79
C ILE A 251 -13.95 20.50 -7.14
N ILE A 252 -13.76 20.38 -5.83
CA ILE A 252 -12.77 21.11 -5.05
C ILE A 252 -11.48 20.29 -4.99
N GLY A 253 -10.37 20.86 -5.44
CA GLY A 253 -9.04 20.25 -5.42
C GLY A 253 -8.16 20.80 -4.32
N ILE A 254 -7.52 19.90 -3.56
CA ILE A 254 -6.51 20.24 -2.54
C ILE A 254 -5.19 19.56 -2.93
N GLU A 255 -4.12 20.34 -3.11
CA GLU A 255 -2.82 19.80 -3.48
C GLU A 255 -2.25 18.93 -2.35
N ARG A 256 -2.18 19.47 -1.16
CA ARG A 256 -1.66 18.80 0.03
C ARG A 256 -2.19 19.48 1.29
N THR A 257 -2.48 18.71 2.31
CA THR A 257 -2.77 19.22 3.65
C THR A 257 -1.48 19.67 4.35
N ASN A 258 -1.59 20.68 5.22
CA ASN A 258 -0.45 21.21 5.97
C ASN A 258 -0.04 20.29 7.12
N SER A 259 -0.95 19.45 7.57
CA SER A 259 -0.71 18.49 8.65
C SER A 259 -1.58 17.25 8.51
N ILE A 260 -1.21 16.20 9.24
CA ILE A 260 -2.01 14.98 9.33
C ILE A 260 -3.32 15.23 10.10
N GLN A 261 -3.35 16.20 11.02
CA GLN A 261 -4.54 16.60 11.75
C GLN A 261 -5.56 17.27 10.83
N GLU A 262 -5.08 18.12 9.90
CA GLU A 262 -5.94 18.71 8.86
C GLU A 262 -6.55 17.62 7.97
N LEU A 263 -5.76 16.63 7.58
CA LEU A 263 -6.27 15.50 6.80
C LEU A 263 -7.34 14.72 7.59
N ALA A 264 -7.10 14.45 8.88
CA ALA A 264 -8.07 13.78 9.75
C ALA A 264 -9.36 14.59 9.89
N HIS A 265 -9.26 15.94 9.95
CA HIS A 265 -10.42 16.81 9.95
C HIS A 265 -11.22 16.71 8.65
N ILE A 266 -10.55 16.71 7.50
CA ILE A 266 -11.20 16.55 6.17
C ILE A 266 -11.94 15.23 6.09
N TYR A 267 -11.35 14.12 6.55
CA TYR A 267 -12.04 12.83 6.63
C TYR A 267 -13.27 12.91 7.55
N SER A 268 -13.10 13.49 8.74
CA SER A 268 -14.22 13.64 9.69
C SER A 268 -15.35 14.50 9.16
N ASP A 269 -15.05 15.50 8.32
CA ASP A 269 -16.01 16.43 7.75
C ASP A 269 -16.76 15.84 6.54
N ALA A 270 -16.23 14.78 5.93
CA ALA A 270 -16.86 14.13 4.79
C ALA A 270 -18.12 13.35 5.19
N SER A 271 -19.16 13.42 4.36
CA SER A 271 -20.36 12.60 4.47
C SER A 271 -20.09 11.15 4.07
N VAL A 272 -19.24 10.96 3.05
CA VAL A 272 -18.80 9.67 2.53
C VAL A 272 -17.40 9.78 1.95
N PHE A 273 -16.58 8.79 2.21
CA PHE A 273 -15.29 8.61 1.53
C PHE A 273 -15.48 7.65 0.35
N VAL A 274 -15.03 8.05 -0.83
CA VAL A 274 -15.13 7.25 -2.05
C VAL A 274 -13.75 6.85 -2.53
N ASN A 275 -13.51 5.54 -2.71
CA ASN A 275 -12.26 5.00 -3.22
C ASN A 275 -12.49 4.14 -4.46
N PRO A 276 -12.60 4.75 -5.67
CA PRO A 276 -12.87 4.05 -6.91
C PRO A 276 -11.56 3.55 -7.56
N THR A 277 -10.67 2.96 -6.75
CA THR A 277 -9.37 2.50 -7.24
C THR A 277 -9.49 1.22 -8.08
N TYR A 278 -8.69 1.13 -9.15
CA TYR A 278 -8.54 -0.04 -10.02
C TYR A 278 -7.41 -0.97 -9.58
N ALA A 279 -6.52 -0.49 -8.71
CA ALA A 279 -5.43 -1.30 -8.16
C ALA A 279 -5.04 -0.80 -6.76
N ASP A 280 -5.26 -1.64 -5.77
CA ASP A 280 -4.75 -1.46 -4.42
C ASP A 280 -4.68 -2.81 -3.68
N THR A 281 -3.64 -3.00 -2.88
CA THR A 281 -3.47 -4.23 -2.09
C THR A 281 -4.18 -4.17 -0.75
N PHE A 282 -4.14 -3.01 -0.10
CA PHE A 282 -4.83 -2.73 1.16
C PHE A 282 -4.73 -1.23 1.46
N PRO A 283 -5.72 -0.42 1.03
CA PRO A 283 -5.62 1.04 1.05
C PRO A 283 -5.68 1.60 2.48
N THR A 284 -4.63 2.29 2.90
CA THR A 284 -4.62 3.00 4.20
C THR A 284 -5.61 4.15 4.25
N THR A 285 -5.95 4.75 3.10
CA THR A 285 -6.98 5.80 3.01
C THR A 285 -8.36 5.31 3.44
N ASN A 286 -8.71 4.03 3.21
CA ASN A 286 -9.92 3.42 3.76
C ASN A 286 -9.84 3.34 5.29
N LEU A 287 -8.67 2.99 5.84
CA LEU A 287 -8.48 2.89 7.29
C LEU A 287 -8.56 4.27 7.96
N GLU A 288 -8.01 5.30 7.31
CA GLU A 288 -8.09 6.69 7.74
C GLU A 288 -9.56 7.15 7.82
N ALA A 289 -10.34 6.88 6.76
CA ALA A 289 -11.77 7.21 6.71
C ALA A 289 -12.56 6.48 7.83
N LEU A 290 -12.38 5.15 7.96
CA LEU A 290 -13.02 4.37 9.02
C LEU A 290 -12.67 4.91 10.41
N SER A 291 -11.40 5.23 10.63
CA SER A 291 -10.92 5.73 11.91
C SER A 291 -11.55 7.08 12.27
N CYS A 292 -11.83 7.92 11.27
CA CYS A 292 -12.57 9.18 11.41
C CYS A 292 -14.11 9.00 11.45
N GLY A 293 -14.60 7.77 11.51
CA GLY A 293 -16.04 7.47 11.54
C GLY A 293 -16.75 7.76 10.22
N THR A 294 -16.04 7.82 9.11
CA THR A 294 -16.59 8.15 7.80
C THR A 294 -16.86 6.89 7.00
N PRO A 295 -18.12 6.67 6.54
CA PRO A 295 -18.48 5.52 5.73
C PRO A 295 -17.80 5.54 4.38
N ILE A 296 -17.59 4.35 3.83
CA ILE A 296 -16.81 4.16 2.60
C ILE A 296 -17.68 3.60 1.48
N VAL A 297 -17.53 4.14 0.28
CA VAL A 297 -17.96 3.47 -0.96
C VAL A 297 -16.72 3.16 -1.77
N THR A 298 -16.49 1.90 -2.10
CA THR A 298 -15.29 1.47 -2.79
C THR A 298 -15.58 0.43 -3.86
N TYR A 299 -14.70 0.36 -4.86
CA TYR A 299 -14.74 -0.72 -5.82
C TYR A 299 -14.30 -2.06 -5.22
N LYS A 300 -14.83 -3.15 -5.76
CA LYS A 300 -14.41 -4.53 -5.47
C LYS A 300 -13.06 -4.81 -6.10
N THR A 301 -12.04 -4.16 -5.59
CA THR A 301 -10.68 -4.17 -6.10
C THR A 301 -9.69 -4.54 -5.01
N GLY A 302 -8.82 -5.51 -5.29
CA GLY A 302 -7.72 -5.84 -4.40
C GLY A 302 -8.19 -6.18 -2.98
N GLY A 303 -7.52 -5.59 -1.99
CA GLY A 303 -7.90 -5.71 -0.58
C GLY A 303 -8.91 -4.66 -0.11
N CYS A 304 -9.45 -3.80 -0.98
CA CYS A 304 -10.44 -2.80 -0.59
C CYS A 304 -11.65 -3.40 0.12
N PRO A 305 -12.26 -4.51 -0.39
CA PRO A 305 -13.40 -5.15 0.28
C PRO A 305 -13.10 -5.63 1.71
N GLU A 306 -11.85 -5.99 1.99
CA GLU A 306 -11.45 -6.48 3.32
C GLU A 306 -11.44 -5.38 4.38
N THR A 307 -11.38 -4.11 3.97
CA THR A 307 -11.34 -2.98 4.89
C THR A 307 -12.69 -2.66 5.51
N ILE A 308 -13.82 -2.96 4.83
CA ILE A 308 -15.16 -2.57 5.25
C ILE A 308 -16.05 -3.77 5.59
N CYS A 309 -17.18 -3.50 6.26
CA CYS A 309 -18.28 -4.43 6.49
C CYS A 309 -19.61 -3.72 6.16
N SER A 310 -20.71 -4.45 6.14
CA SER A 310 -22.03 -3.94 5.76
C SER A 310 -22.48 -2.67 6.51
N ASN A 311 -21.99 -2.49 7.74
CA ASN A 311 -22.34 -1.34 8.59
C ASN A 311 -21.32 -0.19 8.51
N SER A 312 -20.30 -0.31 7.67
CA SER A 312 -19.25 0.72 7.52
C SER A 312 -19.06 1.21 6.09
N GLY A 313 -19.81 0.66 5.13
CA GLY A 313 -19.73 1.11 3.74
C GLY A 313 -20.37 0.14 2.75
N ILE A 314 -20.22 0.47 1.47
CA ILE A 314 -20.77 -0.29 0.35
C ILE A 314 -19.65 -0.61 -0.65
N ILE A 315 -19.65 -1.86 -1.13
CA ILE A 315 -18.74 -2.33 -2.20
C ILE A 315 -19.55 -2.37 -3.50
N VAL A 316 -18.99 -1.82 -4.55
CA VAL A 316 -19.58 -1.85 -5.90
C VAL A 316 -18.61 -2.49 -6.89
N GLU A 317 -19.12 -3.02 -7.97
CA GLU A 317 -18.27 -3.61 -9.01
C GLU A 317 -17.38 -2.53 -9.65
N GLN A 318 -16.16 -2.91 -9.99
CA GLN A 318 -15.14 -2.01 -10.53
C GLN A 318 -15.62 -1.34 -11.83
N GLY A 319 -15.54 -0.02 -11.88
CA GLY A 319 -15.91 0.77 -13.06
C GLY A 319 -17.41 1.00 -13.26
N ASP A 320 -18.28 0.46 -12.40
CA ASP A 320 -19.72 0.74 -12.46
C ASP A 320 -20.05 2.09 -11.79
N ILE A 321 -20.00 3.15 -12.60
CA ILE A 321 -20.26 4.52 -12.15
C ILE A 321 -21.71 4.71 -11.68
N LYS A 322 -22.67 3.98 -12.28
CA LYS A 322 -24.08 4.07 -11.87
C LYS A 322 -24.30 3.44 -10.51
N ALA A 323 -23.74 2.25 -10.29
CA ALA A 323 -23.77 1.62 -8.98
C ALA A 323 -23.02 2.45 -7.93
N LEU A 324 -21.87 3.07 -8.31
CA LEU A 324 -21.11 3.96 -7.43
C LEU A 324 -21.95 5.16 -6.99
N LYS A 325 -22.68 5.81 -7.94
CA LYS A 325 -23.64 6.88 -7.62
C LYS A 325 -24.71 6.42 -6.65
N ILE A 326 -25.41 5.31 -6.95
CA ILE A 326 -26.49 4.78 -6.12
C ILE A 326 -25.99 4.49 -4.70
N ALA A 327 -24.79 3.89 -4.56
CA ALA A 327 -24.21 3.60 -3.27
C ALA A 327 -23.89 4.87 -2.47
N ILE A 328 -23.36 5.91 -3.13
CA ILE A 328 -23.11 7.22 -2.52
C ILE A 328 -24.42 7.84 -2.02
N GLU A 329 -25.44 7.87 -2.86
CA GLU A 329 -26.77 8.42 -2.51
C GLU A 329 -27.39 7.67 -1.34
N GLN A 330 -27.29 6.35 -1.32
CA GLN A 330 -27.75 5.50 -0.21
C GLN A 330 -27.02 5.80 1.11
N VAL A 331 -25.68 5.89 1.07
CA VAL A 331 -24.88 6.20 2.26
C VAL A 331 -25.21 7.59 2.78
N CYS A 332 -25.34 8.58 1.91
CA CYS A 332 -25.69 9.94 2.27
C CYS A 332 -27.12 10.04 2.85
N SER A 333 -28.09 9.36 2.25
CA SER A 333 -29.48 9.39 2.72
C SER A 333 -29.66 8.72 4.09
N ASN A 334 -28.91 7.65 4.39
CA ASN A 334 -28.88 7.03 5.72
C ASN A 334 -28.24 7.95 6.78
N GLY A 335 -27.41 8.90 6.33
CA GLY A 335 -26.67 9.83 7.16
C GLY A 335 -25.44 9.21 7.83
N LYS A 336 -24.42 10.03 8.02
CA LYS A 336 -23.13 9.61 8.61
C LYS A 336 -23.30 9.00 10.01
N ALA A 337 -24.24 9.51 10.81
CA ALA A 337 -24.51 9.03 12.17
C ALA A 337 -24.87 7.53 12.23
N TYR A 338 -25.51 7.00 11.18
CA TYR A 338 -25.82 5.58 11.06
C TYR A 338 -24.56 4.69 11.00
N TYR A 339 -23.50 5.19 10.33
CA TYR A 339 -22.28 4.43 10.08
C TYR A 339 -21.14 4.71 11.06
N ASN A 340 -21.10 5.91 11.64
CA ASN A 340 -19.94 6.44 12.35
C ASN A 340 -19.40 5.49 13.42
N ARG A 341 -20.27 4.97 14.30
CA ARG A 341 -19.87 4.05 15.37
C ARG A 341 -19.28 2.75 14.82
N ALA A 342 -19.87 2.19 13.76
CA ALA A 342 -19.39 0.94 13.16
C ALA A 342 -18.06 1.13 12.44
N CYS A 343 -17.89 2.25 11.72
CA CYS A 343 -16.64 2.62 11.08
C CYS A 343 -15.51 2.73 12.11
N ARG A 344 -15.72 3.54 13.16
CA ARG A 344 -14.74 3.73 14.22
C ARG A 344 -14.37 2.44 14.93
N LYS A 345 -15.37 1.68 15.35
CA LYS A 345 -15.18 0.39 16.02
C LYS A 345 -14.35 -0.57 15.16
N ARG A 346 -14.66 -0.65 13.85
CA ARG A 346 -13.91 -1.51 12.94
C ARG A 346 -12.43 -1.09 12.83
N ALA A 347 -12.14 0.20 12.74
CA ALA A 347 -10.76 0.70 12.73
C ALA A 347 -10.02 0.33 14.02
N GLU A 348 -10.63 0.54 15.18
CA GLU A 348 -10.03 0.24 16.49
C GLU A 348 -9.81 -1.27 16.73
N GLU A 349 -10.79 -2.09 16.36
CA GLU A 349 -10.72 -3.53 16.63
C GLU A 349 -9.83 -4.30 15.66
N HIS A 350 -9.71 -3.85 14.39
CA HIS A 350 -9.03 -4.61 13.35
C HIS A 350 -7.79 -3.91 12.78
N PHE A 351 -7.75 -2.58 12.80
CA PHE A 351 -6.74 -1.82 12.06
C PHE A 351 -5.99 -0.80 12.90
N ASP A 352 -6.16 -0.80 14.23
CA ASP A 352 -5.32 0.00 15.10
C ASP A 352 -3.84 -0.40 14.93
N LYS A 353 -2.95 0.58 14.77
CA LYS A 353 -1.53 0.34 14.48
C LYS A 353 -0.85 -0.51 15.55
N ASP A 354 -1.16 -0.25 16.82
CA ASP A 354 -0.47 -0.93 17.92
C ASP A 354 -0.91 -2.40 17.99
N ARG A 355 -2.18 -2.69 17.71
CA ARG A 355 -2.67 -4.08 17.56
C ARG A 355 -2.03 -4.80 16.36
N CYS A 356 -1.94 -4.13 15.21
CA CYS A 356 -1.28 -4.72 14.04
C CYS A 356 0.20 -4.95 14.29
N PHE A 357 0.88 -4.05 14.98
CA PHE A 357 2.31 -4.20 15.30
C PHE A 357 2.56 -5.31 16.34
N LEU A 358 1.64 -5.52 17.30
CA LEU A 358 1.73 -6.64 18.24
C LEU A 358 1.73 -7.99 17.51
N GLN A 359 0.96 -8.16 16.42
CA GLN A 359 0.99 -9.39 15.61
C GLN A 359 2.37 -9.65 15.00
N TYR A 360 3.12 -8.59 14.62
CA TYR A 360 4.50 -8.76 14.17
C TYR A 360 5.42 -9.20 15.33
N LEU A 361 5.25 -8.66 16.53
CA LEU A 361 6.03 -9.09 17.69
C LEU A 361 5.74 -10.55 18.07
N GLU A 362 4.49 -10.98 17.96
CA GLU A 362 4.11 -12.39 18.14
C GLU A 362 4.80 -13.28 17.13
N LEU A 363 4.76 -12.92 15.83
CA LEU A 363 5.45 -13.62 14.76
C LEU A 363 6.97 -13.67 14.97
N TYR A 364 7.58 -12.56 15.42
CA TYR A 364 9.02 -12.54 15.73
C TYR A 364 9.36 -13.51 16.85
N ASN A 365 8.59 -13.51 17.94
CA ASN A 365 8.79 -14.41 19.06
C ASN A 365 8.61 -15.88 18.67
N GLU A 366 7.66 -16.19 17.78
CA GLU A 366 7.48 -17.55 17.22
C GLU A 366 8.72 -17.98 16.44
N LEU A 367 9.20 -17.12 15.52
CA LEU A 367 10.38 -17.42 14.71
C LEU A 367 11.68 -17.56 15.52
N LEU A 368 11.81 -16.85 16.62
CA LEU A 368 12.97 -16.97 17.53
C LEU A 368 12.95 -18.27 18.33
N LYS A 369 11.76 -18.79 18.69
CA LYS A 369 11.62 -20.07 19.41
C LYS A 369 11.93 -21.27 18.53
N THR A 370 11.79 -21.15 17.21
CA THR A 370 12.03 -22.22 16.25
C THR A 370 13.48 -22.26 15.71
N ARG A 371 14.33 -21.37 16.21
CA ARG A 371 15.77 -21.29 15.94
C ARG A 371 16.55 -22.22 16.90
#